data_2331eea133deedb5f00ed13e2b721cad
#
_entry.id   2331eea133deedb5f00ed13e2b721cad
#
_cell.length_a   1.000
_cell.length_b   1.000
_cell.length_c   1.000
_cell.angle_alpha   90.00
_cell.angle_beta   90.00
_cell.angle_gamma   90.00
#
_symmetry.space_group_name_H-M   'P 1'
#
loop_
_entity.id
_entity.type
_entity.pdbx_description
1 polymer ?
#
loop_
_entity_poly.entity_id
_entity_poly.type
_entity_poly.pdbx_seq_one_letter_code
_entity_poly.pdbx_strand_id
1 'polypeptide(L)'
;VTWKNGWPEILAKNTPISSVGEKAGLKPNGQNLYSGNFEYTDNFENTMSGSLVMTDKKGNKSEHEITINQNGIDTNRWMFLRDPVDCYKVENGKLKLNLLPGNIYKREPMSAIWARQQHGTFTAETEINFTPRNDKDIAGLALLQKEDHNFVLGKTMKNGKLMITLTRAEKNNVTIASAPIKGGKLKLKVEGHDRYYDFYYAEEGGNWQLLAKGVDASNLSTQKSGGFLGACIGLYASSNKE
;
A
#
# COMPACT_ATOMS: atom_id res chain seq x y z
N VAL A 1 27.12 -11.18 -17.54
CA VAL A 1 28.47 -11.48 -17.06
C VAL A 1 28.97 -12.68 -17.85
N THR A 2 30.08 -12.52 -18.54
CA THR A 2 30.82 -13.62 -19.17
C THR A 2 32.10 -13.87 -18.39
N TRP A 3 32.57 -15.11 -18.37
CA TRP A 3 33.83 -15.46 -17.70
C TRP A 3 34.94 -15.67 -18.74
N LYS A 4 36.01 -14.92 -18.63
CA LYS A 4 37.21 -15.10 -19.43
C LYS A 4 38.44 -15.33 -18.57
N ASN A 5 39.14 -16.42 -18.80
CA ASN A 5 40.33 -16.79 -18.05
C ASN A 5 40.18 -16.75 -16.52
N GLY A 6 38.98 -17.18 -16.02
CA GLY A 6 38.67 -17.16 -14.59
C GLY A 6 38.23 -15.80 -14.04
N TRP A 7 38.11 -14.75 -14.88
CA TRP A 7 37.64 -13.43 -14.48
C TRP A 7 36.25 -13.10 -15.02
N PRO A 8 35.36 -12.50 -14.22
CA PRO A 8 34.09 -12.03 -14.71
C PRO A 8 34.23 -10.76 -15.53
N GLU A 9 33.73 -10.77 -16.75
CA GLU A 9 33.52 -9.57 -17.57
C GLU A 9 32.04 -9.20 -17.59
N ILE A 10 31.69 -8.00 -17.13
CA ILE A 10 30.33 -7.47 -17.22
C ILE A 10 30.10 -6.86 -18.59
N LEU A 11 31.03 -6.05 -19.05
CA LEU A 11 31.03 -5.39 -20.37
C LEU A 11 32.48 -5.28 -20.87
N ALA A 12 32.67 -5.04 -22.16
CA ALA A 12 33.95 -4.72 -22.71
C ALA A 12 34.53 -3.44 -22.05
N LYS A 13 35.85 -3.36 -21.98
CA LYS A 13 36.56 -2.19 -21.40
C LYS A 13 36.05 -0.89 -22.04
N ASN A 14 35.75 0.10 -21.22
CA ASN A 14 35.25 1.42 -21.62
C ASN A 14 33.83 1.39 -22.26
N THR A 15 33.06 0.34 -22.08
CA THR A 15 31.67 0.30 -22.51
C THR A 15 30.78 0.80 -21.36
N PRO A 16 30.01 1.89 -21.52
CA PRO A 16 29.08 2.34 -20.52
C PRO A 16 27.95 1.32 -20.33
N ILE A 17 27.46 1.18 -19.11
CA ILE A 17 26.31 0.32 -18.82
C ILE A 17 25.06 0.97 -19.43
N SER A 18 24.39 0.24 -20.32
CA SER A 18 23.09 0.66 -20.84
C SER A 18 22.01 0.53 -19.77
N SER A 19 21.08 1.49 -19.72
CA SER A 19 19.89 1.39 -18.86
C SER A 19 18.94 0.26 -19.26
N VAL A 20 19.06 -0.24 -20.50
CA VAL A 20 18.33 -1.37 -21.03
C VAL A 20 19.31 -2.30 -21.72
N GLY A 21 19.25 -3.58 -21.44
CA GLY A 21 20.11 -4.58 -22.03
C GLY A 21 19.33 -5.85 -22.40
N GLU A 22 19.86 -6.60 -23.36
CA GLU A 22 19.33 -7.91 -23.71
C GLU A 22 20.11 -9.00 -22.95
N LYS A 23 19.40 -10.03 -22.51
CA LYS A 23 20.00 -11.22 -21.94
C LYS A 23 19.67 -12.42 -22.81
N ALA A 24 20.71 -13.04 -23.36
CA ALA A 24 20.56 -14.26 -24.16
C ALA A 24 19.87 -15.37 -23.35
N GLY A 25 18.92 -16.05 -23.97
CA GLY A 25 18.20 -17.17 -23.37
C GLY A 25 16.99 -16.81 -22.51
N LEU A 26 16.73 -15.52 -22.27
CA LEU A 26 15.46 -15.09 -21.70
C LEU A 26 14.47 -14.77 -22.83
N LYS A 27 13.30 -15.40 -22.76
CA LYS A 27 12.17 -14.97 -23.60
C LYS A 27 11.58 -13.70 -23.02
N PRO A 28 11.20 -12.70 -23.84
CA PRO A 28 10.39 -11.59 -23.36
C PRO A 28 9.13 -12.16 -22.72
N ASN A 29 8.82 -11.78 -21.50
CA ASN A 29 7.58 -12.20 -20.83
C ASN A 29 6.37 -11.34 -21.23
N GLY A 30 6.46 -10.66 -22.36
CA GLY A 30 5.36 -9.98 -23.05
C GLY A 30 4.83 -8.71 -22.42
N GLN A 31 4.80 -8.59 -21.09
CA GLN A 31 4.21 -7.44 -20.43
C GLN A 31 5.07 -6.99 -19.26
N ASN A 32 5.40 -5.72 -19.25
CA ASN A 32 6.03 -5.06 -18.12
C ASN A 32 4.92 -4.48 -17.22
N LEU A 33 4.27 -5.39 -16.48
CA LEU A 33 3.23 -5.01 -15.54
C LEU A 33 3.78 -4.06 -14.46
N TYR A 34 2.98 -3.09 -14.05
CA TYR A 34 3.33 -2.12 -13.01
C TYR A 34 4.51 -1.20 -13.38
N SER A 35 4.72 -0.90 -14.66
CA SER A 35 5.68 0.09 -15.11
C SER A 35 5.00 1.28 -15.78
N GLY A 36 5.62 2.47 -15.71
CA GLY A 36 5.02 3.69 -16.21
C GLY A 36 3.82 4.14 -15.35
N ASN A 37 2.87 4.85 -15.96
CA ASN A 37 1.61 5.22 -15.31
C ASN A 37 0.61 4.08 -15.45
N PHE A 38 -0.01 3.68 -14.35
CA PHE A 38 -1.00 2.60 -14.35
C PHE A 38 -2.11 2.87 -13.32
N GLU A 39 -3.26 2.25 -13.53
CA GLU A 39 -4.32 2.07 -12.56
C GLU A 39 -4.41 0.58 -12.22
N TYR A 40 -4.56 0.27 -10.93
CA TYR A 40 -4.69 -1.08 -10.42
C TYR A 40 -5.91 -1.15 -9.52
N THR A 41 -6.83 -2.04 -9.83
CA THR A 41 -8.00 -2.34 -9.00
C THR A 41 -7.98 -3.81 -8.62
N ASP A 42 -8.14 -4.09 -7.33
CA ASP A 42 -8.27 -5.44 -6.80
C ASP A 42 -9.65 -5.62 -6.18
N ASN A 43 -10.46 -6.45 -6.82
CA ASN A 43 -11.82 -6.78 -6.35
C ASN A 43 -11.83 -8.00 -5.42
N PHE A 44 -10.67 -8.62 -5.16
CA PHE A 44 -10.54 -9.81 -4.32
C PHE A 44 -11.48 -10.95 -4.74
N GLU A 45 -11.65 -11.16 -6.04
CA GLU A 45 -12.42 -12.27 -6.59
C GLU A 45 -11.54 -13.50 -6.83
N ASN A 46 -12.09 -14.70 -6.64
CA ASN A 46 -11.29 -15.93 -6.64
C ASN A 46 -10.72 -16.33 -8.03
N THR A 47 -11.23 -15.78 -9.11
CA THR A 47 -10.79 -16.10 -10.49
C THR A 47 -10.01 -14.99 -11.15
N MET A 48 -10.38 -13.75 -10.89
CA MET A 48 -9.67 -12.53 -11.30
C MET A 48 -9.94 -11.47 -10.26
N SER A 49 -8.89 -10.89 -9.72
CA SER A 49 -9.02 -9.93 -8.63
C SER A 49 -9.06 -8.48 -9.08
N GLY A 50 -8.87 -8.22 -10.35
CA GLY A 50 -8.92 -6.84 -10.82
C GLY A 50 -8.36 -6.65 -12.22
N SER A 51 -8.24 -5.39 -12.61
CA SER A 51 -7.62 -4.98 -13.86
C SER A 51 -6.46 -4.03 -13.60
N LEU A 52 -5.50 -4.05 -14.51
CA LEU A 52 -4.40 -3.11 -14.58
C LEU A 52 -4.58 -2.29 -15.85
N VAL A 53 -4.77 -0.99 -15.71
CA VAL A 53 -4.83 -0.05 -16.82
C VAL A 53 -3.50 0.68 -16.93
N MET A 54 -2.78 0.45 -18.02
CA MET A 54 -1.52 1.12 -18.31
C MET A 54 -1.74 2.27 -19.26
N THR A 55 -1.05 3.39 -19.04
CA THR A 55 -1.09 4.55 -19.92
C THR A 55 0.31 4.79 -20.49
N ASP A 56 0.41 4.78 -21.81
CA ASP A 56 1.67 5.05 -22.51
C ASP A 56 2.02 6.56 -22.50
N LYS A 57 3.21 6.90 -23.00
CA LYS A 57 3.67 8.30 -23.09
C LYS A 57 2.81 9.18 -24.02
N LYS A 58 1.96 8.58 -24.85
CA LYS A 58 1.05 9.28 -25.76
C LYS A 58 -0.36 9.42 -25.18
N GLY A 59 -0.59 8.87 -23.97
CA GLY A 59 -1.89 8.89 -23.31
C GLY A 59 -2.82 7.74 -23.71
N ASN A 60 -2.37 6.77 -24.51
CA ASN A 60 -3.19 5.61 -24.85
C ASN A 60 -3.27 4.67 -23.64
N LYS A 61 -4.48 4.18 -23.36
CA LYS A 61 -4.75 3.23 -22.28
C LYS A 61 -4.83 1.80 -22.82
N SER A 62 -4.23 0.86 -22.10
CA SER A 62 -4.38 -0.59 -22.32
C SER A 62 -4.77 -1.25 -21.02
N GLU A 63 -5.76 -2.14 -21.05
CA GLU A 63 -6.23 -2.88 -19.90
C GLU A 63 -5.71 -4.31 -19.93
N HIS A 64 -5.27 -4.81 -18.78
CA HIS A 64 -4.73 -6.15 -18.60
C HIS A 64 -5.42 -6.82 -17.42
N GLU A 65 -5.86 -8.05 -17.65
CA GLU A 65 -6.40 -8.89 -16.59
C GLU A 65 -5.30 -9.37 -15.65
N ILE A 66 -5.60 -9.45 -14.37
CA ILE A 66 -4.67 -9.90 -13.33
C ILE A 66 -5.09 -11.29 -12.89
N THR A 67 -4.17 -12.25 -13.05
CA THR A 67 -4.38 -13.62 -12.57
C THR A 67 -4.09 -13.71 -11.07
N ILE A 68 -5.05 -14.20 -10.30
CA ILE A 68 -4.95 -14.40 -8.87
C ILE A 68 -4.25 -15.72 -8.57
N ASN A 69 -3.52 -15.76 -7.48
CA ASN A 69 -2.98 -16.98 -6.94
C ASN A 69 -4.02 -17.77 -6.12
N GLN A 70 -3.63 -18.95 -5.63
CA GLN A 70 -4.49 -19.83 -4.84
C GLN A 70 -5.05 -19.22 -3.54
N ASN A 71 -4.43 -18.13 -3.05
CA ASN A 71 -4.84 -17.45 -1.81
C ASN A 71 -5.76 -16.24 -2.07
N GLY A 72 -6.19 -16.03 -3.32
CA GLY A 72 -7.14 -14.97 -3.69
C GLY A 72 -6.55 -13.56 -3.75
N ILE A 73 -5.23 -13.40 -3.73
CA ILE A 73 -4.53 -12.12 -3.88
C ILE A 73 -3.50 -12.18 -5.00
N ASP A 74 -3.25 -11.07 -5.67
CA ASP A 74 -2.16 -10.93 -6.64
C ASP A 74 -0.81 -10.76 -5.90
N THR A 75 -0.03 -11.84 -5.84
CA THR A 75 1.29 -11.83 -5.19
C THR A 75 2.37 -11.07 -5.97
N ASN A 76 2.12 -10.64 -7.20
CA ASN A 76 3.00 -9.70 -7.90
C ASN A 76 2.83 -8.28 -7.36
N ARG A 77 1.69 -7.98 -6.77
CA ARG A 77 1.34 -6.66 -6.23
C ARG A 77 1.37 -6.64 -4.71
N TRP A 78 0.68 -7.60 -4.07
CA TRP A 78 0.53 -7.65 -2.63
C TRP A 78 1.68 -8.43 -1.98
N MET A 79 2.17 -7.91 -0.89
CA MET A 79 3.23 -8.51 -0.08
C MET A 79 2.91 -8.37 1.40
N PHE A 80 3.58 -9.19 2.19
CA PHE A 80 3.57 -9.13 3.64
C PHE A 80 4.91 -8.61 4.15
N LEU A 81 4.88 -7.93 5.28
CA LEU A 81 6.08 -7.57 6.02
C LEU A 81 6.34 -8.64 7.08
N ARG A 82 7.58 -9.12 7.15
CA ARG A 82 8.01 -10.19 8.06
C ARG A 82 7.33 -11.52 7.74
N ASP A 83 7.41 -12.47 8.67
CA ASP A 83 6.74 -13.75 8.49
C ASP A 83 5.23 -13.54 8.41
N PRO A 84 4.59 -14.07 7.36
CA PRO A 84 3.15 -13.97 7.24
C PRO A 84 2.49 -14.73 8.39
N VAL A 85 1.57 -14.07 9.07
CA VAL A 85 0.64 -14.72 10.00
C VAL A 85 -0.65 -15.00 9.25
N ASP A 86 -1.47 -15.90 9.78
CA ASP A 86 -2.83 -16.12 9.26
C ASP A 86 -3.70 -14.90 9.58
N CYS A 87 -3.46 -13.82 8.83
CA CYS A 87 -4.05 -12.51 9.09
C CYS A 87 -5.15 -12.14 8.12
N TYR A 88 -5.35 -12.90 7.04
CA TYR A 88 -6.37 -12.55 6.04
C TYR A 88 -7.07 -13.77 5.47
N LYS A 89 -8.22 -13.51 4.88
CA LYS A 89 -8.97 -14.45 4.04
C LYS A 89 -9.64 -13.67 2.91
N VAL A 90 -9.60 -14.24 1.70
CA VAL A 90 -10.41 -13.73 0.59
C VAL A 90 -11.67 -14.56 0.49
N GLU A 91 -12.81 -13.92 0.56
CA GLU A 91 -14.10 -14.58 0.59
C GLU A 91 -15.20 -13.68 0.04
N ASN A 92 -15.98 -14.18 -0.93
CA ASN A 92 -17.11 -13.47 -1.55
C ASN A 92 -16.71 -12.08 -2.10
N GLY A 93 -15.61 -11.99 -2.86
CA GLY A 93 -15.13 -10.74 -3.44
C GLY A 93 -14.67 -9.70 -2.40
N LYS A 94 -14.19 -10.15 -1.24
CA LYS A 94 -13.73 -9.28 -0.15
C LYS A 94 -12.48 -9.82 0.50
N LEU A 95 -11.56 -8.93 0.79
CA LEU A 95 -10.47 -9.21 1.71
C LEU A 95 -10.98 -9.02 3.14
N LYS A 96 -10.91 -10.06 3.94
CA LYS A 96 -11.15 -10.00 5.39
C LYS A 96 -9.81 -10.01 6.11
N LEU A 97 -9.55 -9.00 6.92
CA LEU A 97 -8.41 -8.96 7.82
C LEU A 97 -8.84 -9.38 9.23
N ASN A 98 -8.10 -10.31 9.82
CA ASN A 98 -8.29 -10.68 11.22
C ASN A 98 -7.79 -9.54 12.11
N LEU A 99 -8.57 -9.17 13.12
CA LEU A 99 -8.18 -8.11 14.04
C LEU A 99 -7.18 -8.67 15.08
N LEU A 100 -5.90 -8.67 14.72
CA LEU A 100 -4.81 -9.15 15.57
C LEU A 100 -4.32 -8.06 16.53
N PRO A 101 -3.68 -8.42 17.65
CA PRO A 101 -3.12 -7.45 18.61
C PRO A 101 -1.90 -6.71 18.07
N GLY A 102 -1.16 -7.28 17.12
CA GLY A 102 0.04 -6.68 16.53
C GLY A 102 -0.27 -5.35 15.84
N ASN A 103 0.64 -4.40 15.97
CA ASN A 103 0.44 -3.06 15.46
C ASN A 103 1.61 -2.55 14.60
N ILE A 104 1.33 -1.50 13.82
CA ILE A 104 2.27 -0.91 12.86
C ILE A 104 3.49 -0.25 13.54
N TYR A 105 3.44 0.03 14.82
CA TYR A 105 4.46 0.77 15.57
C TYR A 105 5.53 -0.12 16.19
N LYS A 106 5.40 -1.44 16.04
CA LYS A 106 6.32 -2.44 16.61
C LYS A 106 6.81 -3.40 15.54
N ARG A 107 7.98 -3.99 15.76
CA ARG A 107 8.53 -5.05 14.90
C ARG A 107 7.91 -6.40 15.25
N GLU A 108 6.64 -6.55 15.03
CA GLU A 108 5.86 -7.74 15.30
C GLU A 108 4.97 -8.10 14.11
N PRO A 109 4.49 -9.34 14.00
CA PRO A 109 3.49 -9.71 13.01
C PRO A 109 2.23 -8.86 13.18
N MET A 110 1.70 -8.35 12.06
CA MET A 110 0.53 -7.48 12.04
C MET A 110 -0.48 -7.95 11.00
N SER A 111 -1.73 -7.56 11.17
CA SER A 111 -2.77 -7.81 10.19
C SER A 111 -2.74 -6.72 9.13
N ALA A 112 -2.01 -6.97 8.04
CA ALA A 112 -1.89 -6.03 6.93
C ALA A 112 -1.41 -6.72 5.65
N ILE A 113 -1.80 -6.17 4.51
CA ILE A 113 -1.21 -6.44 3.20
C ILE A 113 -0.73 -5.14 2.57
N TRP A 114 0.36 -5.21 1.84
CA TRP A 114 1.09 -4.04 1.38
C TRP A 114 1.39 -4.08 -0.11
N ALA A 115 1.32 -2.93 -0.75
CA ALA A 115 1.83 -2.70 -2.09
C ALA A 115 2.88 -1.60 -2.06
N ARG A 116 3.90 -1.70 -2.91
CA ARG A 116 4.92 -0.64 -2.98
C ARG A 116 4.36 0.60 -3.63
N GLN A 117 4.62 1.75 -3.04
CA GLN A 117 4.42 3.04 -3.68
C GLN A 117 5.50 3.22 -4.76
N GLN A 118 5.08 3.37 -6.01
CA GLN A 118 6.00 3.45 -7.15
C GLN A 118 6.13 4.87 -7.72
N HIS A 119 5.22 5.77 -7.37
CA HIS A 119 5.15 7.13 -7.92
C HIS A 119 5.07 8.18 -6.82
N GLY A 120 5.61 9.36 -7.05
CA GLY A 120 5.43 10.52 -6.18
C GLY A 120 4.00 11.06 -6.27
N THR A 121 3.43 11.09 -7.48
CA THR A 121 2.01 11.44 -7.68
C THR A 121 1.19 10.17 -7.83
N PHE A 122 0.24 9.97 -6.92
CA PHE A 122 -0.60 8.76 -6.89
C PHE A 122 -1.93 9.02 -6.17
N THR A 123 -2.89 8.15 -6.42
CA THR A 123 -4.11 8.02 -5.63
C THR A 123 -4.25 6.58 -5.16
N ALA A 124 -4.58 6.38 -3.89
CA ALA A 124 -4.94 5.07 -3.35
C ALA A 124 -6.26 5.17 -2.60
N GLU A 125 -7.19 4.26 -2.94
CA GLU A 125 -8.54 4.22 -2.38
C GLU A 125 -8.89 2.82 -1.87
N THR A 126 -9.74 2.76 -0.86
CA THR A 126 -10.35 1.52 -0.39
C THR A 126 -11.72 1.79 0.22
N GLU A 127 -12.59 0.78 0.20
CA GLU A 127 -13.82 0.77 0.99
C GLU A 127 -13.67 -0.26 2.10
N ILE A 128 -13.96 0.14 3.34
CA ILE A 128 -13.91 -0.74 4.50
C ILE A 128 -15.29 -0.90 5.13
N ASN A 129 -15.58 -2.12 5.57
CA ASN A 129 -16.73 -2.43 6.42
C ASN A 129 -16.20 -2.94 7.76
N PHE A 130 -16.10 -2.04 8.73
CA PHE A 130 -15.49 -2.30 10.02
C PHE A 130 -16.25 -1.56 11.13
N THR A 131 -16.46 -2.23 12.25
CA THR A 131 -17.02 -1.61 13.46
C THR A 131 -16.07 -1.86 14.62
N PRO A 132 -15.36 -0.83 15.11
CA PRO A 132 -14.49 -0.97 16.27
C PRO A 132 -15.34 -1.28 17.52
N ARG A 133 -14.86 -2.19 18.36
CA ARG A 133 -15.54 -2.59 19.63
C ARG A 133 -15.11 -1.73 20.80
N ASN A 134 -13.94 -1.11 20.70
CA ASN A 134 -13.34 -0.27 21.72
C ASN A 134 -12.31 0.68 21.10
N ASP A 135 -11.68 1.51 21.90
CA ASP A 135 -10.71 2.53 21.48
C ASP A 135 -9.33 1.99 21.03
N LYS A 136 -9.10 0.68 21.20
CA LYS A 136 -7.89 0.00 20.71
C LYS A 136 -8.06 -0.59 19.31
N ASP A 137 -9.28 -0.78 18.87
CA ASP A 137 -9.58 -1.33 17.54
C ASP A 137 -9.44 -0.24 16.47
N ILE A 138 -8.69 -0.53 15.41
CA ILE A 138 -8.51 0.34 14.25
C ILE A 138 -8.42 -0.49 12.97
N ALA A 139 -9.03 0.00 11.89
CA ALA A 139 -8.82 -0.55 10.56
C ALA A 139 -8.89 0.55 9.51
N GLY A 140 -8.08 0.43 8.45
CA GLY A 140 -8.07 1.41 7.38
C GLY A 140 -6.91 1.27 6.40
N LEU A 141 -6.54 2.40 5.82
CA LEU A 141 -5.44 2.57 4.89
C LEU A 141 -4.20 3.04 5.64
N ALA A 142 -3.08 2.40 5.41
CA ALA A 142 -1.81 2.77 6.03
C ALA A 142 -0.72 3.01 5.00
N LEU A 143 0.19 3.92 5.31
CA LEU A 143 1.42 4.16 4.55
C LEU A 143 2.59 3.89 5.49
N LEU A 144 3.50 3.05 5.06
CA LEU A 144 4.59 2.56 5.91
C LEU A 144 5.92 2.63 5.19
N GLN A 145 6.91 3.19 5.85
CA GLN A 145 8.32 2.98 5.52
C GLN A 145 8.99 2.10 6.58
N LYS A 146 8.74 2.36 7.86
CA LYS A 146 9.09 1.53 9.02
C LYS A 146 8.23 1.87 10.24
N GLU A 147 8.45 1.20 11.35
CA GLU A 147 7.60 1.25 12.55
C GLU A 147 7.41 2.66 13.12
N ASP A 148 8.46 3.47 13.13
CA ASP A 148 8.43 4.84 13.62
C ASP A 148 8.27 5.90 12.50
N HIS A 149 7.98 5.47 11.26
CA HIS A 149 7.80 6.33 10.09
C HIS A 149 6.62 5.80 9.24
N ASN A 150 5.41 6.20 9.62
CA ASN A 150 4.18 5.73 8.98
C ASN A 150 3.04 6.75 9.12
N PHE A 151 1.94 6.47 8.40
CA PHE A 151 0.63 7.08 8.57
C PHE A 151 -0.43 5.99 8.65
N VAL A 152 -1.46 6.23 9.45
CA VAL A 152 -2.67 5.41 9.48
C VAL A 152 -3.89 6.31 9.34
N LEU A 153 -4.62 6.15 8.25
CA LEU A 153 -5.96 6.70 8.05
C LEU A 153 -6.96 5.60 8.40
N GLY A 154 -7.50 5.63 9.61
CA GLY A 154 -8.24 4.51 10.16
C GLY A 154 -9.55 4.88 10.85
N LYS A 155 -10.54 4.00 10.68
CA LYS A 155 -11.77 3.99 11.46
C LYS A 155 -11.48 3.38 12.83
N THR A 156 -11.85 4.07 13.87
CA THR A 156 -11.62 3.68 15.26
C THR A 156 -12.76 4.18 16.16
N MET A 157 -12.64 3.95 17.47
CA MET A 157 -13.51 4.52 18.48
C MET A 157 -12.67 5.40 19.43
N LYS A 158 -13.21 6.54 19.82
CA LYS A 158 -12.63 7.38 20.90
C LYS A 158 -13.75 7.83 21.84
N ASN A 159 -13.60 7.53 23.12
CA ASN A 159 -14.60 7.89 24.15
C ASN A 159 -16.03 7.46 23.75
N GLY A 160 -16.19 6.24 23.25
CA GLY A 160 -17.47 5.68 22.82
C GLY A 160 -18.03 6.24 21.49
N LYS A 161 -17.30 7.13 20.80
CA LYS A 161 -17.72 7.72 19.51
C LYS A 161 -16.92 7.13 18.37
N LEU A 162 -17.61 6.81 17.26
CA LEU A 162 -16.95 6.40 16.02
C LEU A 162 -16.23 7.59 15.39
N MET A 163 -14.98 7.38 15.03
CA MET A 163 -14.10 8.39 14.48
C MET A 163 -13.36 7.86 13.25
N ILE A 164 -13.12 8.73 12.30
CA ILE A 164 -12.01 8.60 11.37
C ILE A 164 -10.83 9.39 11.92
N THR A 165 -9.65 8.79 11.94
CA THR A 165 -8.42 9.44 12.42
C THR A 165 -7.31 9.29 11.42
N LEU A 166 -6.48 10.34 11.31
CA LEU A 166 -5.18 10.29 10.66
C LEU A 166 -4.11 10.43 11.73
N THR A 167 -3.27 9.40 11.86
CA THR A 167 -2.11 9.44 12.74
C THR A 167 -0.82 9.42 11.91
N ARG A 168 0.23 10.03 12.44
CA ARG A 168 1.59 9.97 11.91
C ARG A 168 2.54 9.50 12.99
N ALA A 169 3.41 8.55 12.65
CA ALA A 169 4.58 8.24 13.43
C ALA A 169 5.82 8.88 12.81
N GLU A 170 6.54 9.65 13.61
CA GLU A 170 7.89 10.17 13.37
C GLU A 170 8.51 10.38 14.75
N LYS A 171 9.19 9.34 15.27
CA LYS A 171 9.65 9.18 16.66
C LYS A 171 8.51 9.01 17.69
N ASN A 172 7.43 9.76 17.56
CA ASN A 172 6.23 9.66 18.39
C ASN A 172 5.00 9.55 17.50
N ASN A 173 3.94 8.92 18.02
CA ASN A 173 2.64 8.88 17.39
C ASN A 173 1.87 10.16 17.70
N VAL A 174 1.46 10.87 16.65
CA VAL A 174 0.62 12.05 16.78
C VAL A 174 -0.65 11.92 15.93
N THR A 175 -1.78 12.33 16.46
CA THR A 175 -2.99 12.49 15.66
C THR A 175 -2.90 13.81 14.89
N ILE A 176 -2.88 13.72 13.55
CA ILE A 176 -2.84 14.87 12.64
C ILE A 176 -4.23 15.48 12.51
N ALA A 177 -5.24 14.62 12.31
CA ALA A 177 -6.62 15.03 12.13
C ALA A 177 -7.58 13.93 12.60
N SER A 178 -8.79 14.32 12.96
CA SER A 178 -9.88 13.39 13.28
C SER A 178 -11.24 14.03 13.04
N ALA A 179 -12.22 13.22 12.67
CA ALA A 179 -13.60 13.64 12.53
C ALA A 179 -14.56 12.56 13.04
N PRO A 180 -15.71 12.92 13.62
CA PRO A 180 -16.74 11.97 13.96
C PRO A 180 -17.42 11.43 12.70
N ILE A 181 -17.83 10.16 12.74
CA ILE A 181 -18.55 9.49 11.67
C ILE A 181 -19.76 8.75 12.20
N LYS A 182 -20.77 8.49 11.34
CA LYS A 182 -22.02 7.84 11.74
C LYS A 182 -21.93 6.33 11.89
N GLY A 183 -21.03 5.69 11.17
CA GLY A 183 -20.95 4.22 11.12
C GLY A 183 -21.22 3.70 9.70
N GLY A 184 -21.43 2.38 9.56
CA GLY A 184 -21.56 1.75 8.25
C GLY A 184 -20.22 1.62 7.52
N LYS A 185 -20.29 1.44 6.20
CA LYS A 185 -19.11 1.40 5.35
C LYS A 185 -18.46 2.79 5.25
N LEU A 186 -17.17 2.77 5.05
CA LEU A 186 -16.38 3.99 4.91
C LEU A 186 -15.40 3.84 3.75
N LYS A 187 -15.39 4.81 2.86
CA LYS A 187 -14.35 4.93 1.84
C LYS A 187 -13.21 5.78 2.36
N LEU A 188 -11.99 5.38 2.08
CA LEU A 188 -10.77 6.06 2.46
C LEU A 188 -9.93 6.33 1.22
N LYS A 189 -9.32 7.51 1.16
CA LYS A 189 -8.47 7.90 0.04
C LYS A 189 -7.28 8.69 0.52
N VAL A 190 -6.12 8.45 -0.12
CA VAL A 190 -4.94 9.30 -0.05
C VAL A 190 -4.52 9.70 -1.46
N GLU A 191 -4.24 10.98 -1.64
CA GLU A 191 -3.66 11.54 -2.85
C GLU A 191 -2.26 12.06 -2.54
N GLY A 192 -1.26 11.51 -3.21
CA GLY A 192 0.13 11.92 -3.09
C GLY A 192 0.48 12.93 -4.17
N HIS A 193 1.14 14.02 -3.78
CA HIS A 193 1.68 15.06 -4.61
C HIS A 193 3.15 15.26 -4.23
N ASP A 194 3.99 14.31 -4.67
CA ASP A 194 5.40 14.19 -4.29
C ASP A 194 5.61 14.10 -2.77
N ARG A 195 5.95 15.21 -2.14
CA ARG A 195 6.20 15.31 -0.71
C ARG A 195 4.93 15.50 0.13
N TYR A 196 3.84 15.99 -0.46
CA TYR A 196 2.65 16.39 0.29
C TYR A 196 1.49 15.47 -0.03
N TYR A 197 0.76 15.02 1.01
CA TYR A 197 -0.36 14.11 0.87
C TYR A 197 -1.65 14.73 1.39
N ASP A 198 -2.73 14.50 0.65
CA ASP A 198 -4.10 14.85 1.03
C ASP A 198 -4.85 13.58 1.42
N PHE A 199 -5.59 13.65 2.53
CA PHE A 199 -6.32 12.51 3.07
C PHE A 199 -7.81 12.79 3.12
N TYR A 200 -8.59 11.84 2.60
CA TYR A 200 -10.03 11.97 2.47
C TYR A 200 -10.76 10.74 3.03
N TYR A 201 -12.01 10.95 3.36
CA TYR A 201 -12.95 9.87 3.67
C TYR A 201 -14.32 10.19 3.07
N ALA A 202 -15.16 9.16 2.88
CA ALA A 202 -16.56 9.32 2.54
C ALA A 202 -17.38 8.27 3.29
N GLU A 203 -18.44 8.72 3.95
CA GLU A 203 -19.45 7.83 4.54
C GLU A 203 -20.31 7.20 3.44
N GLU A 204 -20.97 6.10 3.74
CA GLU A 204 -21.81 5.36 2.78
C GLU A 204 -22.85 6.28 2.12
N GLY A 205 -22.84 6.31 0.78
CA GLY A 205 -23.70 7.20 -0.01
C GLY A 205 -23.31 8.67 0.00
N GLY A 206 -22.26 9.07 0.71
CA GLY A 206 -21.79 10.44 0.81
C GLY A 206 -20.69 10.81 -0.19
N ASN A 207 -20.41 12.09 -0.27
CA ASN A 207 -19.29 12.64 -1.05
C ASN A 207 -17.98 12.57 -0.26
N TRP A 208 -16.85 12.64 -0.98
CA TRP A 208 -15.53 12.78 -0.40
C TRP A 208 -15.43 14.04 0.47
N GLN A 209 -14.97 13.84 1.70
CA GLN A 209 -14.66 14.90 2.66
C GLN A 209 -13.16 14.93 2.89
N LEU A 210 -12.58 16.11 2.84
CA LEU A 210 -11.17 16.33 3.12
C LEU A 210 -10.96 16.25 4.65
N LEU A 211 -10.12 15.32 5.10
CA LEU A 211 -9.74 15.18 6.52
C LEU A 211 -8.47 16.00 6.83
N ALA A 212 -7.47 15.93 5.95
CA ALA A 212 -6.24 16.69 6.10
C ALA A 212 -5.64 17.00 4.72
N LYS A 213 -5.14 18.21 4.52
CA LYS A 213 -4.55 18.69 3.26
C LYS A 213 -3.09 19.04 3.43
N GLY A 214 -2.29 18.72 2.41
CA GLY A 214 -0.89 19.14 2.32
C GLY A 214 -0.02 18.61 3.46
N VAL A 215 -0.31 17.42 3.97
CA VAL A 215 0.45 16.79 5.05
C VAL A 215 1.84 16.44 4.55
N ASP A 216 2.89 16.93 5.20
CA ASP A 216 4.28 16.59 4.87
C ASP A 216 4.54 15.11 5.14
N ALA A 217 4.70 14.33 4.08
CA ALA A 217 4.97 12.90 4.07
C ALA A 217 6.47 12.57 3.94
N SER A 218 7.35 13.56 4.08
CA SER A 218 8.80 13.34 4.01
C SER A 218 9.34 12.36 5.06
N ASN A 219 8.58 12.10 6.14
CA ASN A 219 8.90 11.03 7.10
C ASN A 219 8.93 9.63 6.46
N LEU A 220 8.26 9.42 5.32
CA LEU A 220 8.31 8.17 4.56
C LEU A 220 9.51 8.10 3.62
N SER A 221 10.33 9.14 3.53
CA SER A 221 11.51 9.15 2.68
C SER A 221 12.70 8.45 3.35
N THR A 222 13.56 7.85 2.54
CA THR A 222 14.82 7.23 2.98
C THR A 222 15.72 8.25 3.69
N GLN A 223 15.69 9.52 3.30
CA GLN A 223 16.47 10.58 3.91
C GLN A 223 16.12 10.80 5.38
N LYS A 224 14.85 10.69 5.76
CA LYS A 224 14.41 10.86 7.15
C LYS A 224 14.38 9.57 7.94
N SER A 225 13.85 8.51 7.33
CA SER A 225 13.66 7.23 8.01
C SER A 225 14.93 6.38 8.03
N GLY A 226 15.88 6.61 7.10
CA GLY A 226 16.99 5.71 6.85
C GLY A 226 16.56 4.42 6.14
N GLY A 227 17.52 3.51 5.91
CA GLY A 227 17.27 2.23 5.24
C GLY A 227 17.17 2.36 3.72
N PHE A 228 16.86 1.24 3.07
CA PHE A 228 16.80 1.10 1.61
C PHE A 228 15.44 0.65 1.09
N LEU A 229 14.46 0.55 1.97
CA LEU A 229 13.09 0.19 1.61
C LEU A 229 12.34 1.47 1.20
N GLY A 230 11.59 1.41 0.13
CA GLY A 230 10.65 2.48 -0.24
C GLY A 230 9.39 2.44 0.62
N ALA A 231 8.56 3.47 0.50
CA ALA A 231 7.25 3.50 1.13
C ALA A 231 6.31 2.43 0.55
N CYS A 232 5.44 1.93 1.40
CA CYS A 232 4.38 1.00 1.05
C CYS A 232 3.02 1.59 1.41
N ILE A 233 2.01 1.25 0.63
CA ILE A 233 0.61 1.56 0.87
C ILE A 233 -0.09 0.25 1.17
N GLY A 234 -0.91 0.18 2.21
CA GLY A 234 -1.51 -1.08 2.61
C GLY A 234 -2.88 -0.96 3.27
N LEU A 235 -3.51 -2.11 3.36
CA LEU A 235 -4.71 -2.32 4.15
C LEU A 235 -4.29 -2.87 5.51
N TYR A 236 -4.74 -2.26 6.57
CA TYR A 236 -4.26 -2.50 7.93
C TYR A 236 -5.41 -2.62 8.92
N ALA A 237 -5.28 -3.57 9.85
CA ALA A 237 -6.20 -3.71 10.97
C ALA A 237 -5.44 -4.14 12.23
N SER A 238 -5.84 -3.61 13.39
CA SER A 238 -5.25 -3.99 14.68
C SER A 238 -6.25 -3.81 15.82
N SER A 239 -6.15 -4.66 16.82
CA SER A 239 -6.84 -4.46 18.10
C SER A 239 -5.97 -3.75 19.14
N ASN A 240 -4.69 -3.50 18.87
CA ASN A 240 -3.72 -2.87 19.78
C ASN A 240 -3.84 -3.36 21.23
N LYS A 241 -4.11 -4.64 21.43
CA LYS A 241 -4.12 -5.21 22.78
C LYS A 241 -2.67 -5.24 23.26
N GLU A 242 -2.41 -4.54 24.32
CA GLU A 242 -1.20 -4.72 25.12
C GLU A 242 -1.39 -5.90 26.06
#